data_a73a2ff82df700a04c1a5eb1013a2825
#
_entry.id   a73a2ff82df700a04c1a5eb1013a2825
#
_cell.length_a   1.000
_cell.length_b   1.000
_cell.length_c   1.000
_cell.angle_alpha   90.00
_cell.angle_beta   90.00
_cell.angle_gamma   90.00
#
_symmetry.space_group_name_H-M   'P 1'
#
loop_
_entity.id
_entity.type
_entity.pdbx_description
1 polymer ?
#
loop_
_entity_poly.entity_id
_entity_poly.type
_entity_poly.pdbx_seq_one_letter_code
_entity_poly.pdbx_strand_id
1 'polypeptide(L)'
;MSEDALRYGWNYAQLLAKGPSREALVPTPLFRAMEQGKLCRLEELTRMGSDVQDTLITVLSEKMMPIPELNSAVYAARGFNVIATANDRDKGVNDLSAALKRRFNVVVLPLPADMESEIRIVSKRVSEMAQTLDLPVPKNAADEIERVVTIFRELCGGEP
;
A
#
# COMPACT_ATOMS: atom_id res chain seq x y z
N MET A 1 8.80 0.91 -6.18
CA MET A 1 7.74 1.27 -7.15
C MET A 1 8.28 2.39 -8.02
N SER A 2 8.15 2.33 -9.35
CA SER A 2 8.53 3.42 -10.26
C SER A 2 7.40 4.44 -10.39
N GLU A 3 7.70 5.62 -10.92
CA GLU A 3 6.69 6.65 -11.18
C GLU A 3 5.61 6.16 -12.15
N ASP A 4 6.00 5.44 -13.21
CA ASP A 4 5.05 4.85 -14.17
C ASP A 4 4.10 3.85 -13.52
N ALA A 5 4.59 3.06 -12.55
CA ALA A 5 3.75 2.12 -11.80
C ALA A 5 2.73 2.84 -10.89
N LEU A 6 2.95 4.10 -10.57
CA LEU A 6 2.01 4.92 -9.80
C LEU A 6 1.03 5.66 -10.71
N ARG A 7 1.51 6.28 -11.78
CA ARG A 7 0.71 7.16 -12.65
C ARG A 7 -0.14 6.39 -13.66
N TYR A 8 0.46 5.94 -14.72
CA TYR A 8 -0.12 5.14 -15.82
C TYR A 8 1.00 4.53 -16.64
N GLY A 9 0.68 3.52 -17.39
CA GLY A 9 1.56 2.93 -18.40
C GLY A 9 1.01 3.10 -19.81
N TRP A 10 1.73 2.55 -20.78
CA TRP A 10 1.34 2.54 -22.18
C TRP A 10 1.28 1.11 -22.72
N ASN A 11 0.27 0.82 -23.50
CA ASN A 11 0.29 -0.32 -24.40
C ASN A 11 1.19 0.03 -25.58
N TYR A 12 2.44 -0.40 -25.54
CA TYR A 12 3.46 -0.04 -26.52
C TYR A 12 3.10 -0.46 -27.95
N ALA A 13 2.40 -1.57 -28.15
CA ALA A 13 1.96 -2.00 -29.47
C ALA A 13 0.97 -0.99 -30.08
N GLN A 14 0.02 -0.51 -29.29
CA GLN A 14 -0.94 0.52 -29.72
C GLN A 14 -0.26 1.88 -29.87
N LEU A 15 0.63 2.23 -28.98
CA LEU A 15 1.38 3.48 -29.02
C LEU A 15 2.21 3.60 -30.31
N LEU A 16 2.90 2.53 -30.71
CA LEU A 16 3.67 2.49 -31.94
C LEU A 16 2.79 2.50 -33.21
N ALA A 17 1.63 1.85 -33.15
CA ALA A 17 0.76 1.74 -34.32
C ALA A 17 -0.08 3.01 -34.58
N LYS A 18 -0.50 3.72 -33.52
CA LYS A 18 -1.49 4.81 -33.62
C LYS A 18 -1.08 6.11 -32.93
N GLY A 19 0.11 6.12 -32.29
CA GLY A 19 0.53 7.25 -31.46
C GLY A 19 -0.15 7.28 -30.09
N PRO A 20 0.18 8.31 -29.27
CA PRO A 20 -0.44 8.49 -27.97
C PRO A 20 -1.96 8.69 -28.08
N SER A 21 -2.70 7.85 -27.39
CA SER A 21 -4.17 7.92 -27.35
C SER A 21 -4.69 7.39 -26.01
N ARG A 22 -5.94 7.73 -25.70
CA ARG A 22 -6.60 7.26 -24.48
C ARG A 22 -6.73 5.72 -24.45
N GLU A 23 -6.91 5.10 -25.61
CA GLU A 23 -7.01 3.66 -25.76
C GLU A 23 -5.67 2.94 -25.53
N ALA A 24 -4.56 3.61 -25.86
CA ALA A 24 -3.22 3.08 -25.61
C ALA A 24 -2.76 3.26 -24.17
N LEU A 25 -3.43 4.10 -23.38
CA LEU A 25 -3.10 4.35 -21.98
C LEU A 25 -3.57 3.18 -21.11
N VAL A 26 -2.67 2.67 -20.27
CA VAL A 26 -2.95 1.62 -19.29
C VAL A 26 -3.06 2.24 -17.89
N PRO A 27 -4.28 2.41 -17.38
CA PRO A 27 -4.49 3.08 -16.09
C PRO A 27 -4.05 2.20 -14.92
N THR A 28 -3.31 2.80 -13.98
CA THR A 28 -2.95 2.18 -12.70
C THR A 28 -4.13 2.16 -11.72
N PRO A 29 -4.04 1.45 -10.59
CA PRO A 29 -5.04 1.52 -9.53
C PRO A 29 -5.30 2.94 -9.01
N LEU A 30 -4.25 3.76 -8.86
CA LEU A 30 -4.38 5.15 -8.43
C LEU A 30 -5.15 5.97 -9.48
N PHE A 31 -4.77 5.85 -10.74
CA PHE A 31 -5.43 6.52 -11.85
C PHE A 31 -6.94 6.18 -11.90
N ARG A 32 -7.28 4.89 -11.81
CA ARG A 32 -8.68 4.42 -11.80
C ARG A 32 -9.45 4.93 -10.58
N ALA A 33 -8.79 4.95 -9.41
CA ALA A 33 -9.43 5.46 -8.20
C ALA A 33 -9.75 6.95 -8.32
N MET A 34 -8.86 7.74 -8.94
CA MET A 34 -9.11 9.15 -9.22
C MET A 34 -10.31 9.34 -10.16
N GLU A 35 -10.34 8.64 -11.29
CA GLU A 35 -11.45 8.75 -12.25
C GLU A 35 -12.80 8.35 -11.66
N GLN A 36 -12.80 7.33 -10.79
CA GLN A 36 -14.03 6.73 -10.27
C GLN A 36 -14.45 7.28 -8.90
N GLY A 37 -13.67 8.20 -8.32
CA GLY A 37 -13.95 8.73 -6.99
C GLY A 37 -13.85 7.66 -5.89
N LYS A 38 -12.92 6.72 -6.01
CA LYS A 38 -12.74 5.60 -5.09
C LYS A 38 -11.55 5.79 -4.15
N LEU A 39 -11.52 4.99 -3.08
CA LEU A 39 -10.38 4.88 -2.20
C LEU A 39 -9.27 4.07 -2.88
N CYS A 40 -8.06 4.62 -2.93
CA CYS A 40 -6.85 3.93 -3.35
C CYS A 40 -6.03 3.54 -2.12
N ARG A 41 -5.62 2.27 -2.03
CA ARG A 41 -4.69 1.80 -0.99
C ARG A 41 -3.28 1.71 -1.57
N LEU A 42 -2.33 2.38 -0.92
CA LEU A 42 -0.91 2.31 -1.21
C LEU A 42 -0.19 1.65 -0.04
N GLU A 43 0.68 0.72 -0.33
CA GLU A 43 1.43 0.02 0.71
C GLU A 43 2.91 0.42 0.68
N GLU A 44 3.51 0.44 1.86
CA GLU A 44 4.94 0.66 2.04
C GLU A 44 5.44 1.98 1.43
N LEU A 45 4.80 3.09 1.75
CA LEU A 45 5.18 4.42 1.24
C LEU A 45 6.68 4.72 1.44
N THR A 46 7.27 4.24 2.52
CA THR A 46 8.70 4.41 2.84
C THR A 46 9.64 3.71 1.86
N ARG A 47 9.13 2.77 1.04
CA ARG A 47 9.91 2.14 -0.03
C ARG A 47 9.83 2.86 -1.37
N MET A 48 9.09 3.95 -1.45
CA MET A 48 8.98 4.76 -2.65
C MET A 48 10.13 5.76 -2.73
N GLY A 49 10.72 5.92 -3.92
CA GLY A 49 11.70 6.96 -4.20
C GLY A 49 11.12 8.37 -4.06
N SER A 50 11.97 9.37 -3.98
CA SER A 50 11.57 10.77 -3.85
C SER A 50 10.71 11.28 -5.01
N ASP A 51 11.01 10.86 -6.23
CA ASP A 51 10.27 11.15 -7.45
C ASP A 51 8.80 10.68 -7.37
N VAL A 52 8.59 9.47 -6.83
CA VAL A 52 7.25 8.90 -6.62
C VAL A 52 6.51 9.65 -5.52
N GLN A 53 7.21 10.05 -4.45
CA GLN A 53 6.64 10.85 -3.37
C GLN A 53 6.18 12.24 -3.89
N ASP A 54 6.96 12.88 -4.76
CA ASP A 54 6.62 14.18 -5.35
C ASP A 54 5.39 14.09 -6.26
N THR A 55 5.26 13.02 -7.03
CA THR A 55 4.05 12.74 -7.80
C THR A 55 2.83 12.58 -6.90
N LEU A 56 2.95 11.86 -5.79
CA LEU A 56 1.85 11.74 -4.81
C LEU A 56 1.49 13.08 -4.16
N ILE A 57 2.48 13.91 -3.86
CA ILE A 57 2.25 15.26 -3.32
C ILE A 57 1.36 16.06 -4.27
N THR A 58 1.68 16.04 -5.57
CA THR A 58 0.90 16.72 -6.61
C THR A 58 -0.52 16.16 -6.68
N VAL A 59 -0.69 14.85 -6.78
CA VAL A 59 -2.01 14.19 -6.84
C VAL A 59 -2.88 14.52 -5.61
N LEU A 60 -2.27 14.49 -4.41
CA LEU A 60 -3.02 14.76 -3.18
C LEU A 60 -3.38 16.24 -3.01
N SER A 61 -2.53 17.17 -3.48
CA SER A 61 -2.75 18.61 -3.37
C SER A 61 -3.67 19.15 -4.45
N GLU A 62 -3.33 18.85 -5.71
CA GLU A 62 -4.00 19.41 -6.87
C GLU A 62 -5.23 18.59 -7.29
N LYS A 63 -5.37 17.39 -6.71
CA LYS A 63 -6.42 16.43 -7.11
C LYS A 63 -6.41 16.16 -8.63
N MET A 64 -5.22 16.20 -9.23
CA MET A 64 -5.01 16.10 -10.66
C MET A 64 -3.74 15.30 -10.96
N MET A 65 -3.78 14.53 -12.05
CA MET A 65 -2.64 13.80 -12.60
C MET A 65 -2.47 14.20 -14.06
N PRO A 66 -1.36 14.86 -14.45
CA PRO A 66 -1.13 15.28 -15.83
C PRO A 66 -0.79 14.09 -16.72
N ILE A 67 -1.24 14.15 -17.97
CA ILE A 67 -0.91 13.23 -19.06
C ILE A 67 -0.32 14.06 -20.21
N PRO A 68 0.98 14.41 -20.12
CA PRO A 68 1.60 15.32 -21.09
C PRO A 68 1.48 14.84 -22.52
N GLU A 69 1.60 13.54 -22.76
CA GLU A 69 1.54 12.92 -24.09
C GLU A 69 0.18 13.10 -24.78
N LEU A 70 -0.87 13.34 -24.00
CA LEU A 70 -2.21 13.62 -24.49
C LEU A 70 -2.61 15.10 -24.35
N ASN A 71 -1.68 15.95 -23.93
CA ASN A 71 -1.97 17.33 -23.58
C ASN A 71 -3.24 17.47 -22.70
N SER A 72 -3.39 16.58 -21.73
CA SER A 72 -4.57 16.46 -20.88
C SER A 72 -4.20 16.12 -19.43
N ALA A 73 -5.19 16.02 -18.57
CA ALA A 73 -5.04 15.59 -17.20
C ALA A 73 -6.26 14.80 -16.73
N VAL A 74 -6.06 13.93 -15.74
CA VAL A 74 -7.14 13.29 -14.99
C VAL A 74 -7.36 14.07 -13.70
N TYR A 75 -8.60 14.47 -13.47
CA TYR A 75 -9.04 15.12 -12.24
C TYR A 75 -9.74 14.10 -11.34
N ALA A 76 -9.48 14.20 -10.04
CA ALA A 76 -10.08 13.31 -9.08
C ALA A 76 -11.59 13.57 -8.97
N ALA A 77 -12.39 12.55 -9.22
CA ALA A 77 -13.82 12.58 -8.98
C ALA A 77 -14.14 12.65 -7.49
N ARG A 78 -15.32 13.14 -7.16
CA ARG A 78 -15.79 13.25 -5.77
C ARG A 78 -15.76 11.87 -5.08
N GLY A 79 -15.19 11.81 -3.89
CA GLY A 79 -15.01 10.59 -3.12
C GLY A 79 -13.60 9.98 -3.24
N PHE A 80 -12.77 10.43 -4.18
CA PHE A 80 -11.38 9.98 -4.25
C PHE A 80 -10.62 10.30 -2.96
N ASN A 81 -9.98 9.29 -2.43
CA ASN A 81 -9.07 9.42 -1.30
C ASN A 81 -7.98 8.35 -1.36
N VAL A 82 -6.95 8.52 -0.53
CA VAL A 82 -5.83 7.58 -0.44
C VAL A 82 -5.66 7.16 1.02
N ILE A 83 -5.52 5.87 1.24
CA ILE A 83 -5.03 5.30 2.49
C ILE A 83 -3.68 4.65 2.21
N ALA A 84 -2.74 4.79 3.13
CA ALA A 84 -1.41 4.28 2.92
C ALA A 84 -0.84 3.64 4.18
N THR A 85 0.02 2.64 4.00
CA THR A 85 0.83 2.08 5.07
C THR A 85 2.27 2.54 4.94
N ALA A 86 2.93 2.73 6.06
CA ALA A 86 4.35 3.04 6.15
C ALA A 86 4.94 2.31 7.35
N ASN A 87 6.17 1.83 7.21
CA ASN A 87 6.93 1.29 8.32
C ASN A 87 8.14 2.22 8.55
N ASP A 88 8.20 2.85 9.71
CA ASP A 88 9.25 3.78 10.08
C ASP A 88 10.46 3.10 10.75
N ARG A 89 10.33 1.81 11.07
CA ARG A 89 11.37 1.01 11.74
C ARG A 89 12.28 0.24 10.78
N ASP A 90 11.92 0.12 9.51
CA ASP A 90 12.73 -0.61 8.54
C ASP A 90 14.03 0.15 8.23
N LYS A 91 15.19 -0.48 8.45
CA LYS A 91 16.49 0.05 8.04
C LYS A 91 16.59 0.02 6.51
N GLY A 92 16.98 1.14 5.88
CA GLY A 92 17.17 1.24 4.43
C GLY A 92 15.94 1.66 3.64
N VAL A 93 14.90 2.14 4.28
CA VAL A 93 13.76 2.81 3.64
C VAL A 93 14.00 4.31 3.52
N ASN A 94 13.36 4.93 2.54
CA ASN A 94 13.40 6.37 2.39
C ASN A 94 12.51 7.03 3.45
N ASP A 95 13.00 8.09 4.06
CA ASP A 95 12.16 8.91 4.90
C ASP A 95 11.03 9.53 4.07
N LEU A 96 9.82 9.48 4.62
CA LEU A 96 8.73 10.23 4.02
C LEU A 96 9.01 11.73 4.15
N SER A 97 8.98 12.41 3.01
CA SER A 97 9.19 13.86 2.99
C SER A 97 8.18 14.57 3.91
N ALA A 98 8.61 15.64 4.56
CA ALA A 98 7.72 16.45 5.40
C ALA A 98 6.51 16.97 4.60
N ALA A 99 6.70 17.24 3.31
CA ALA A 99 5.64 17.65 2.41
C ALA A 99 4.59 16.57 2.22
N LEU A 100 4.99 15.31 2.07
CA LEU A 100 4.06 14.19 1.95
C LEU A 100 3.36 13.90 3.29
N LYS A 101 4.10 13.88 4.41
CA LYS A 101 3.52 13.67 5.76
C LYS A 101 2.39 14.65 6.08
N ARG A 102 2.52 15.92 5.68
CA ARG A 102 1.49 16.96 5.92
C ARG A 102 0.16 16.72 5.16
N ARG A 103 0.13 15.82 4.19
CA ARG A 103 -1.05 15.49 3.38
C ARG A 103 -1.81 14.28 3.88
N PHE A 104 -1.27 13.60 4.89
CA PHE A 104 -1.90 12.46 5.54
C PHE A 104 -2.24 12.76 6.99
N ASN A 105 -3.35 12.22 7.44
CA ASN A 105 -3.61 12.05 8.86
C ASN A 105 -2.88 10.77 9.30
N VAL A 106 -1.83 10.93 10.09
CA VAL A 106 -1.00 9.83 10.54
C VAL A 106 -1.60 9.17 11.76
N VAL A 107 -1.80 7.86 11.68
CA VAL A 107 -2.21 7.03 12.82
C VAL A 107 -1.12 5.99 13.07
N VAL A 108 -0.56 6.00 14.25
CA VAL A 108 0.40 4.98 14.67
C VAL A 108 -0.37 3.81 15.25
N LEU A 109 -0.20 2.62 14.66
CA LEU A 109 -0.76 1.39 15.18
C LEU A 109 0.22 0.80 16.22
N PRO A 110 -0.15 0.74 17.49
CA PRO A 110 0.72 0.12 18.50
C PRO A 110 0.79 -1.39 18.27
N LEU A 111 1.89 -1.99 18.70
CA LEU A 111 1.97 -3.45 18.85
C LEU A 111 0.98 -3.92 19.93
N PRO A 112 0.47 -5.16 19.84
CA PRO A 112 -0.34 -5.73 20.89
C PRO A 112 0.38 -5.65 22.25
N ALA A 113 -0.31 -5.15 23.28
CA ALA A 113 0.29 -4.90 24.57
C ALA A 113 0.63 -6.20 25.33
N ASP A 114 -0.15 -7.24 25.10
CA ASP A 114 -0.09 -8.51 25.81
C ASP A 114 -0.02 -9.71 24.85
N MET A 115 0.53 -10.81 25.36
CA MET A 115 0.69 -12.06 24.64
C MET A 115 -0.65 -12.68 24.23
N GLU A 116 -1.68 -12.54 25.05
CA GLU A 116 -3.01 -13.10 24.77
C GLU A 116 -3.63 -12.44 23.54
N SER A 117 -3.46 -11.13 23.38
CA SER A 117 -3.89 -10.40 22.20
C SER A 117 -3.17 -10.85 20.94
N GLU A 118 -1.86 -11.11 21.00
CA GLU A 118 -1.11 -11.64 19.86
C GLU A 118 -1.57 -13.06 19.48
N ILE A 119 -1.71 -13.96 20.46
CA ILE A 119 -2.21 -15.32 20.24
C ILE A 119 -3.58 -15.25 19.56
N ARG A 120 -4.47 -14.37 20.02
CA ARG A 120 -5.81 -14.19 19.44
C ARG A 120 -5.77 -13.71 17.98
N ILE A 121 -4.86 -12.77 17.66
CA ILE A 121 -4.65 -12.28 16.28
C ILE A 121 -4.15 -13.42 15.39
N VAL A 122 -3.12 -14.14 15.83
CA VAL A 122 -2.52 -15.24 15.06
C VAL A 122 -3.53 -16.38 14.88
N SER A 123 -4.25 -16.77 15.93
CA SER A 123 -5.27 -17.81 15.88
C SER A 123 -6.38 -17.48 14.87
N LYS A 124 -6.84 -16.23 14.87
CA LYS A 124 -7.83 -15.76 13.91
C LYS A 124 -7.30 -15.86 12.47
N ARG A 125 -6.08 -15.43 12.23
CA ARG A 125 -5.47 -15.47 10.89
C ARG A 125 -5.23 -16.89 10.40
N VAL A 126 -4.76 -17.77 11.27
CA VAL A 126 -4.59 -19.20 10.95
C VAL A 126 -5.93 -19.84 10.58
N SER A 127 -6.99 -19.56 11.34
CA SER A 127 -8.33 -20.08 11.06
C SER A 127 -8.89 -19.58 9.73
N GLU A 128 -8.76 -18.27 9.45
CA GLU A 128 -9.19 -17.66 8.16
C GLU A 128 -8.43 -18.28 6.98
N MET A 129 -7.13 -18.48 7.13
CA MET A 129 -6.28 -19.08 6.09
C MET A 129 -6.62 -20.56 5.87
N ALA A 130 -6.80 -21.33 6.93
CA ALA A 130 -7.20 -22.74 6.85
C ALA A 130 -8.54 -22.90 6.14
N GLN A 131 -9.53 -22.05 6.44
CA GLN A 131 -10.82 -22.03 5.73
C GLN A 131 -10.66 -21.70 4.24
N THR A 132 -9.82 -20.72 3.92
CA THR A 132 -9.60 -20.31 2.52
C THR A 132 -8.94 -21.41 1.70
N LEU A 133 -8.06 -22.19 2.32
CA LEU A 133 -7.31 -23.28 1.70
C LEU A 133 -7.99 -24.66 1.84
N ASP A 134 -9.16 -24.70 2.45
CA ASP A 134 -9.89 -25.95 2.77
C ASP A 134 -9.02 -26.97 3.54
N LEU A 135 -8.25 -26.48 4.50
CA LEU A 135 -7.35 -27.28 5.33
C LEU A 135 -7.96 -27.51 6.71
N PRO A 136 -7.83 -28.74 7.27
CA PRO A 136 -8.24 -28.99 8.65
C PRO A 136 -7.31 -28.23 9.62
N VAL A 137 -7.89 -27.61 10.64
CA VAL A 137 -7.10 -27.03 11.74
C VAL A 137 -6.64 -28.17 12.66
N PRO A 138 -5.33 -28.36 12.89
CA PRO A 138 -4.82 -29.40 13.77
C PRO A 138 -5.31 -29.23 15.20
N LYS A 139 -5.50 -30.33 15.95
CA LYS A 139 -5.95 -30.30 17.36
C LYS A 139 -4.98 -29.56 18.28
N ASN A 140 -3.69 -29.58 17.98
CA ASN A 140 -2.62 -28.90 18.72
C ASN A 140 -2.30 -27.48 18.19
N ALA A 141 -3.12 -26.95 17.29
CA ALA A 141 -2.85 -25.63 16.68
C ALA A 141 -2.73 -24.51 17.74
N ALA A 142 -3.50 -24.56 18.81
CA ALA A 142 -3.43 -23.57 19.89
C ALA A 142 -2.07 -23.57 20.58
N ASP A 143 -1.56 -24.74 20.96
CA ASP A 143 -0.28 -24.91 21.64
C ASP A 143 0.89 -24.48 20.75
N GLU A 144 0.83 -24.81 19.47
CA GLU A 144 1.84 -24.40 18.48
C GLU A 144 1.82 -22.90 18.25
N ILE A 145 0.64 -22.27 18.18
CA ILE A 145 0.52 -20.81 18.05
C ILE A 145 1.11 -20.12 19.27
N GLU A 146 0.78 -20.58 20.48
CA GLU A 146 1.33 -20.03 21.72
C GLU A 146 2.86 -20.13 21.74
N ARG A 147 3.41 -21.29 21.37
CA ARG A 147 4.85 -21.51 21.28
C ARG A 147 5.52 -20.57 20.28
N VAL A 148 4.95 -20.42 19.08
CA VAL A 148 5.49 -19.51 18.04
C VAL A 148 5.46 -18.07 18.51
N VAL A 149 4.35 -17.61 19.10
CA VAL A 149 4.22 -16.24 19.62
C VAL A 149 5.23 -15.99 20.76
N THR A 150 5.44 -16.97 21.64
CA THR A 150 6.43 -16.87 22.73
C THR A 150 7.84 -16.68 22.17
N ILE A 151 8.26 -17.54 21.25
CA ILE A 151 9.59 -17.47 20.62
C ILE A 151 9.75 -16.12 19.89
N PHE A 152 8.73 -15.68 19.17
CA PHE A 152 8.80 -14.41 18.44
C PHE A 152 8.96 -13.22 19.38
N ARG A 153 8.26 -13.20 20.51
CA ARG A 153 8.40 -12.16 21.53
C ARG A 153 9.78 -12.13 22.16
N GLU A 154 10.35 -13.29 22.46
CA GLU A 154 11.70 -13.39 22.99
C GLU A 154 12.73 -12.84 22.00
N LEU A 155 12.59 -13.15 20.71
CA LEU A 155 13.47 -12.64 19.66
C LEU A 155 13.31 -11.13 19.42
N CYS A 156 12.10 -10.60 19.49
CA CYS A 156 11.83 -9.17 19.28
C CYS A 156 12.02 -8.32 20.55
N GLY A 157 11.92 -8.92 21.74
CA GLY A 157 12.09 -8.25 23.03
C GLY A 157 13.54 -8.09 23.45
N GLY A 158 14.49 -8.66 22.71
CA GLY A 158 15.92 -8.61 23.00
C GLY A 158 16.68 -7.45 22.35
N GLU A 159 16.03 -6.52 21.69
CA GLU A 159 16.69 -5.29 21.22
C GLU A 159 16.45 -4.13 22.19
N PRO A 160 17.57 -3.46 22.64
CA PRO A 160 17.51 -2.30 23.51
C PRO A 160 16.98 -1.06 22.81
#